data_f63d6b78528e57fb5067d762df921b63
#
_entry.id   f63d6b78528e57fb5067d762df921b63
#
_cell.length_a   1.000
_cell.length_b   1.000
_cell.length_c   1.000
_cell.angle_alpha   90.00
_cell.angle_beta   90.00
_cell.angle_gamma   90.00
#
_symmetry.space_group_name_H-M   'P 1'
#
loop_
_entity.id
_entity.type
_entity.pdbx_description
1 polymer ?
#
loop_
_entity_poly.entity_id
_entity_poly.type
_entity_poly.pdbx_seq_one_letter_code
_entity_poly.pdbx_strand_id
1 'polypeptide(L)'
;MYDMIVSETMDGLKQPITAFCVGGGGSHLERGSVAFNYINRTLSNYDVTSHNVHGVTDNTTSSRVRSPSEQYEEIMDNVSDRGKEGPVLLIAQCMGTIAAHQALLSMTKENINTALVTFSPPLPNPNEVIQLPNSRKRRRHNDTEMQCPTFPDGKIGNFSVLRQEWLPIPQKYFHDIQETRDLKEQLHKLVEIGRAAVIAAERDWNTSTPLIVSSWRRSWQLRRLHEAEQRAIIVPRAGHSLHPSGENKHLAPLSQQQACQLVVDTGLKILSTSFPGRESE
;
A
#
# COMPACT_ATOMS: atom_id res chain seq x y z
N MET A 1 3.65 2.32 27.00
CA MET A 1 2.58 1.30 26.97
C MET A 1 2.46 0.63 25.58
N TYR A 2 2.59 1.35 24.47
CA TYR A 2 2.60 0.75 23.13
C TYR A 2 3.81 -0.15 22.88
N ASP A 3 5.00 0.25 23.30
CA ASP A 3 6.24 -0.53 23.10
C ASP A 3 6.23 -1.89 23.81
N MET A 4 5.55 -2.01 24.95
CA MET A 4 5.39 -3.30 25.64
C MET A 4 4.50 -4.28 24.91
N ILE A 5 3.43 -3.82 24.24
CA ILE A 5 2.49 -4.69 23.53
C ILE A 5 3.15 -5.32 22.32
N VAL A 6 4.02 -4.57 21.61
CA VAL A 6 4.71 -5.07 20.41
C VAL A 6 5.83 -6.03 20.78
N SER A 7 6.56 -5.78 21.87
CA SER A 7 7.62 -6.69 22.35
C SER A 7 7.06 -8.08 22.70
N GLU A 8 5.97 -8.15 23.45
CA GLU A 8 5.31 -9.43 23.76
C GLU A 8 4.76 -10.13 22.50
N THR A 9 4.41 -9.35 21.46
CA THR A 9 3.87 -9.87 20.19
C THR A 9 4.95 -10.54 19.33
N MET A 10 6.20 -10.03 19.39
CA MET A 10 7.32 -10.53 18.56
C MET A 10 7.90 -11.84 19.12
N ASP A 11 7.84 -12.06 20.46
CA ASP A 11 8.32 -13.29 21.09
C ASP A 11 7.60 -14.56 20.62
N GLY A 12 6.40 -14.41 20.05
CA GLY A 12 5.62 -15.49 19.42
C GLY A 12 6.06 -15.85 18.00
N LEU A 13 6.80 -14.99 17.31
CA LEU A 13 7.24 -15.20 15.93
C LEU A 13 8.68 -15.76 15.92
N LYS A 14 8.81 -17.07 15.95
CA LYS A 14 10.11 -17.77 16.02
C LYS A 14 10.98 -17.65 14.76
N GLN A 15 10.47 -17.10 13.68
CA GLN A 15 11.17 -16.98 12.38
C GLN A 15 11.36 -15.51 11.99
N PRO A 16 12.43 -15.17 11.27
CA PRO A 16 12.66 -13.82 10.78
C PRO A 16 11.54 -13.37 9.84
N ILE A 17 11.05 -12.15 10.06
CA ILE A 17 9.99 -11.55 9.25
C ILE A 17 10.62 -10.86 8.04
N THR A 18 9.98 -11.03 6.87
CA THR A 18 10.29 -10.26 5.69
C THR A 18 9.15 -9.31 5.36
N ALA A 19 9.48 -8.04 5.14
CA ALA A 19 8.51 -7.03 4.71
C ALA A 19 8.75 -6.59 3.25
N PHE A 20 7.66 -6.49 2.47
CA PHE A 20 7.67 -5.85 1.15
C PHE A 20 6.95 -4.51 1.23
N CYS A 21 7.68 -3.44 0.98
CA CYS A 21 7.17 -2.08 0.88
C CYS A 21 6.82 -1.79 -0.59
N VAL A 22 5.53 -1.72 -0.92
CA VAL A 22 5.04 -1.64 -2.30
C VAL A 22 4.55 -0.23 -2.61
N GLY A 23 5.26 0.46 -3.49
CA GLY A 23 4.97 1.84 -3.87
C GLY A 23 3.88 1.98 -4.91
N GLY A 24 3.13 3.09 -4.85
CA GLY A 24 2.15 3.45 -5.87
C GLY A 24 2.78 3.89 -7.20
N GLY A 25 1.93 4.08 -8.22
CA GLY A 25 2.36 4.50 -9.55
C GLY A 25 3.19 5.78 -9.52
N GLY A 26 4.37 5.76 -10.12
CA GLY A 26 5.27 6.90 -10.18
C GLY A 26 6.15 7.11 -8.94
N SER A 27 6.09 6.24 -7.93
CA SER A 27 6.89 6.37 -6.72
C SER A 27 8.18 5.55 -6.76
N HIS A 28 9.29 6.22 -6.43
CA HIS A 28 10.56 5.58 -6.09
C HIS A 28 10.70 5.63 -4.56
N LEU A 29 10.68 4.48 -3.89
CA LEU A 29 10.52 4.45 -2.43
C LEU A 29 11.74 5.00 -1.68
N GLU A 30 12.95 4.74 -2.18
CA GLU A 30 14.17 5.19 -1.50
C GLU A 30 14.45 6.68 -1.70
N ARG A 31 14.09 7.24 -2.86
CA ARG A 31 14.47 8.61 -3.24
C ARG A 31 13.35 9.64 -3.07
N GLY A 32 12.12 9.22 -2.79
CA GLY A 32 10.99 10.15 -2.84
C GLY A 32 9.87 9.94 -1.86
N SER A 33 9.89 8.89 -1.08
CA SER A 33 8.81 8.62 -0.13
C SER A 33 9.29 8.74 1.32
N VAL A 34 9.04 9.89 1.92
CA VAL A 34 9.33 10.10 3.36
C VAL A 34 8.59 9.07 4.23
N ALA A 35 7.36 8.70 3.84
CA ALA A 35 6.60 7.68 4.55
C ALA A 35 7.32 6.32 4.58
N PHE A 36 7.77 5.83 3.42
CA PHE A 36 8.49 4.56 3.37
C PHE A 36 9.86 4.61 4.05
N ASN A 37 10.52 5.76 4.08
CA ASN A 37 11.74 5.92 4.87
C ASN A 37 11.48 5.75 6.38
N TYR A 38 10.37 6.28 6.90
CA TYR A 38 9.96 6.03 8.28
C TYR A 38 9.55 4.57 8.51
N ILE A 39 8.79 3.98 7.60
CA ILE A 39 8.37 2.57 7.66
C ILE A 39 9.60 1.65 7.69
N ASN A 40 10.55 1.81 6.78
CA ASN A 40 11.76 0.99 6.73
C ASN A 40 12.61 1.13 8.00
N ARG A 41 12.74 2.35 8.54
CA ARG A 41 13.43 2.57 9.81
C ARG A 41 12.71 1.86 10.96
N THR A 42 11.39 1.94 11.00
CA THR A 42 10.58 1.26 12.02
C THR A 42 10.72 -0.25 11.92
N LEU A 43 10.64 -0.81 10.71
CA LEU A 43 10.85 -2.25 10.47
C LEU A 43 12.24 -2.70 10.95
N SER A 44 13.27 -1.93 10.67
CA SER A 44 14.65 -2.21 11.14
C SER A 44 14.76 -2.21 12.66
N ASN A 45 13.99 -1.39 13.38
CA ASN A 45 13.96 -1.40 14.86
C ASN A 45 13.35 -2.70 15.43
N TYR A 46 12.58 -3.44 14.62
CA TYR A 46 11.99 -4.73 14.95
C TYR A 46 12.72 -5.92 14.32
N ASP A 47 13.95 -5.72 13.85
CA ASP A 47 14.74 -6.76 13.14
C ASP A 47 14.02 -7.39 11.95
N VAL A 48 13.12 -6.63 11.31
CA VAL A 48 12.41 -7.04 10.10
C VAL A 48 13.22 -6.65 8.86
N THR A 49 13.53 -7.63 8.02
CA THR A 49 14.16 -7.38 6.72
C THR A 49 13.15 -6.77 5.75
N SER A 50 13.43 -5.57 5.21
CA SER A 50 12.53 -4.90 4.28
C SER A 50 13.08 -4.87 2.84
N HIS A 51 12.18 -5.05 1.86
CA HIS A 51 12.41 -4.94 0.42
C HIS A 51 11.48 -3.88 -0.17
N ASN A 52 12.05 -2.97 -0.95
CA ASN A 52 11.30 -1.92 -1.63
C ASN A 52 10.91 -2.35 -3.03
N VAL A 53 9.61 -2.48 -3.27
CA VAL A 53 9.03 -2.74 -4.60
C VAL A 53 8.56 -1.40 -5.18
N HIS A 54 9.35 -0.84 -6.09
CA HIS A 54 9.11 0.51 -6.61
C HIS A 54 7.94 0.56 -7.60
N GLY A 55 7.23 1.68 -7.62
CA GLY A 55 6.19 1.98 -8.61
C GLY A 55 6.74 2.48 -9.96
N VAL A 56 8.07 2.57 -10.10
CA VAL A 56 8.77 2.99 -11.33
C VAL A 56 9.92 2.07 -11.64
N THR A 57 10.26 1.94 -12.92
CA THR A 57 11.51 1.29 -13.32
C THR A 57 12.70 2.22 -13.04
N ASP A 58 13.79 1.67 -12.54
CA ASP A 58 15.02 2.42 -12.25
C ASP A 58 15.99 2.43 -13.45
N ASN A 59 15.46 2.42 -14.66
CA ASN A 59 16.29 2.46 -15.86
C ASN A 59 16.68 3.90 -16.18
N THR A 60 17.98 4.19 -16.23
CA THR A 60 18.52 5.54 -16.48
C THR A 60 18.14 6.10 -17.86
N THR A 61 17.81 5.24 -18.82
CA THR A 61 17.51 5.65 -20.21
C THR A 61 16.01 5.71 -20.52
N SER A 62 15.15 5.01 -19.78
CA SER A 62 13.70 4.96 -20.04
C SER A 62 12.89 4.62 -18.79
N SER A 63 12.87 5.54 -17.83
CA SER A 63 12.03 5.35 -16.66
C SER A 63 10.55 5.39 -17.03
N ARG A 64 9.77 4.44 -16.49
CA ARG A 64 8.32 4.37 -16.67
C ARG A 64 7.62 3.92 -15.40
N VAL A 65 6.32 4.13 -15.34
CA VAL A 65 5.48 3.54 -14.29
C VAL A 65 5.46 2.02 -14.46
N ARG A 66 5.61 1.29 -13.37
CA ARG A 66 5.46 -0.17 -13.34
C ARG A 66 4.00 -0.56 -13.22
N SER A 67 3.62 -1.61 -13.90
CA SER A 67 2.28 -2.17 -13.77
C SER A 67 2.12 -2.96 -12.46
N PRO A 68 0.89 -3.13 -11.96
CA PRO A 68 0.64 -3.98 -10.80
C PRO A 68 1.15 -5.40 -10.94
N SER A 69 1.04 -6.02 -12.12
CA SER A 69 1.55 -7.38 -12.36
C SER A 69 3.08 -7.45 -12.27
N GLU A 70 3.81 -6.45 -12.75
CA GLU A 70 5.28 -6.41 -12.62
C GLU A 70 5.72 -6.27 -11.16
N GLN A 71 4.97 -5.55 -10.34
CA GLN A 71 5.24 -5.45 -8.91
C GLN A 71 4.89 -6.78 -8.20
N TYR A 72 3.79 -7.41 -8.58
CA TYR A 72 3.39 -8.71 -8.07
C TYR A 72 4.44 -9.79 -8.38
N GLU A 73 4.90 -9.88 -9.63
CA GLU A 73 5.95 -10.81 -10.06
C GLU A 73 7.22 -10.63 -9.21
N GLU A 74 7.70 -9.40 -9.01
CA GLU A 74 8.86 -9.11 -8.16
C GLU A 74 8.67 -9.58 -6.70
N ILE A 75 7.49 -9.38 -6.13
CA ILE A 75 7.19 -9.86 -4.78
C ILE A 75 7.27 -11.38 -4.73
N MET A 76 6.62 -12.07 -5.67
CA MET A 76 6.55 -13.53 -5.68
C MET A 76 7.89 -14.20 -5.99
N ASP A 77 8.70 -13.63 -6.88
CA ASP A 77 10.07 -14.09 -7.17
C ASP A 77 10.92 -14.03 -5.90
N ASN A 78 10.92 -12.88 -5.20
CA ASN A 78 11.65 -12.73 -3.94
C ASN A 78 11.19 -13.70 -2.84
N VAL A 79 9.90 -14.01 -2.77
CA VAL A 79 9.36 -15.00 -1.82
C VAL A 79 9.80 -16.41 -2.20
N SER A 80 9.81 -16.75 -3.49
CA SER A 80 10.23 -18.05 -4.00
C SER A 80 11.73 -18.31 -3.79
N ASP A 81 12.58 -17.32 -4.04
CA ASP A 81 14.02 -17.38 -3.85
C ASP A 81 14.45 -17.66 -2.41
N ARG A 82 13.61 -17.26 -1.45
CA ARG A 82 13.83 -17.49 -0.01
C ARG A 82 13.32 -18.83 0.51
N GLY A 83 12.82 -19.70 -0.36
CA GLY A 83 12.30 -20.99 0.02
C GLY A 83 10.99 -20.92 0.82
N LYS A 84 10.27 -19.78 0.76
CA LYS A 84 8.99 -19.53 1.45
C LYS A 84 9.08 -19.61 2.98
N GLU A 85 10.27 -19.43 3.53
CA GLU A 85 10.52 -19.48 4.97
C GLU A 85 10.14 -18.17 5.65
N GLY A 86 9.45 -18.29 6.78
CA GLY A 86 9.10 -17.17 7.66
C GLY A 86 7.85 -16.38 7.27
N PRO A 87 7.37 -15.53 8.19
CA PRO A 87 6.22 -14.65 7.98
C PRO A 87 6.53 -13.51 7.00
N VAL A 88 5.52 -13.11 6.21
CA VAL A 88 5.64 -12.02 5.23
C VAL A 88 4.70 -10.87 5.60
N LEU A 89 5.23 -9.66 5.68
CA LEU A 89 4.48 -8.44 5.86
C LEU A 89 4.44 -7.64 4.55
N LEU A 90 3.26 -7.41 4.01
CA LEU A 90 3.04 -6.54 2.86
C LEU A 90 2.59 -5.15 3.35
N ILE A 91 3.30 -4.10 2.98
CA ILE A 91 2.93 -2.71 3.26
C ILE A 91 2.81 -1.98 1.94
N ALA A 92 1.62 -1.56 1.57
CA ALA A 92 1.36 -1.01 0.26
C ALA A 92 0.69 0.36 0.29
N GLN A 93 1.09 1.23 -0.64
CA GLN A 93 0.53 2.56 -0.82
C GLN A 93 -0.11 2.72 -2.20
N CYS A 94 -1.25 3.42 -2.24
CA CYS A 94 -1.91 3.84 -3.47
C CYS A 94 -2.07 2.65 -4.45
N MET A 95 -1.66 2.78 -5.70
CA MET A 95 -1.79 1.74 -6.74
C MET A 95 -0.97 0.47 -6.45
N GLY A 96 0.10 0.54 -5.64
CA GLY A 96 0.83 -0.64 -5.18
C GLY A 96 -0.02 -1.62 -4.37
N THR A 97 -1.15 -1.14 -3.84
CA THR A 97 -2.14 -1.96 -3.14
C THR A 97 -2.66 -3.10 -4.01
N ILE A 98 -2.79 -2.90 -5.32
CA ILE A 98 -3.30 -3.94 -6.24
C ILE A 98 -2.36 -5.14 -6.28
N ALA A 99 -1.06 -4.89 -6.48
CA ALA A 99 -0.05 -5.94 -6.49
C ALA A 99 0.04 -6.67 -5.14
N ALA A 100 0.00 -5.91 -4.04
CA ALA A 100 0.06 -6.47 -2.69
C ALA A 100 -1.19 -7.32 -2.35
N HIS A 101 -2.38 -6.95 -2.84
CA HIS A 101 -3.59 -7.76 -2.70
C HIS A 101 -3.44 -9.10 -3.42
N GLN A 102 -2.96 -9.08 -4.66
CA GLN A 102 -2.73 -10.31 -5.43
C GLN A 102 -1.69 -11.20 -4.74
N ALA A 103 -0.60 -10.63 -4.24
CA ALA A 103 0.44 -11.34 -3.52
C ALA A 103 -0.10 -11.98 -2.22
N LEU A 104 -0.88 -11.24 -1.42
CA LEU A 104 -1.53 -11.81 -0.22
C LEU A 104 -2.39 -13.03 -0.56
N LEU A 105 -3.23 -12.92 -1.59
CA LEU A 105 -4.11 -14.02 -2.01
C LEU A 105 -3.30 -15.25 -2.47
N SER A 106 -2.22 -15.05 -3.21
CA SER A 106 -1.35 -16.14 -3.68
C SER A 106 -0.61 -16.79 -2.52
N MET A 107 0.03 -16.01 -1.65
CA MET A 107 0.76 -16.51 -0.48
C MET A 107 -0.16 -17.26 0.49
N THR A 108 -1.41 -16.79 0.67
CA THR A 108 -2.39 -17.50 1.52
C THR A 108 -2.74 -18.86 0.96
N LYS A 109 -2.88 -19.02 -0.36
CA LYS A 109 -3.12 -20.34 -1.00
C LYS A 109 -1.93 -21.29 -0.81
N GLU A 110 -0.74 -20.72 -0.68
CA GLU A 110 0.49 -21.49 -0.43
C GLU A 110 0.79 -21.70 1.06
N ASN A 111 -0.16 -21.35 1.95
CA ASN A 111 -0.05 -21.44 3.40
C ASN A 111 1.13 -20.62 4.00
N ILE A 112 1.55 -19.56 3.33
CA ILE A 112 2.55 -18.62 3.85
C ILE A 112 1.87 -17.70 4.86
N ASN A 113 2.41 -17.57 6.06
CA ASN A 113 1.91 -16.65 7.08
C ASN A 113 2.13 -15.20 6.62
N THR A 114 1.11 -14.57 6.05
CA THR A 114 1.19 -13.25 5.44
C THR A 114 0.20 -12.28 6.08
N ALA A 115 0.61 -11.03 6.24
CA ALA A 115 -0.27 -9.91 6.57
C ALA A 115 -0.11 -8.77 5.55
N LEU A 116 -1.18 -8.00 5.36
CA LEU A 116 -1.20 -6.83 4.49
C LEU A 116 -1.71 -5.61 5.25
N VAL A 117 -0.96 -4.51 5.19
CA VAL A 117 -1.44 -3.20 5.57
C VAL A 117 -1.38 -2.28 4.36
N THR A 118 -2.52 -1.73 3.96
CA THR A 118 -2.58 -0.74 2.90
C THR A 118 -2.80 0.64 3.50
N PHE A 119 -2.12 1.64 2.98
CA PHE A 119 -2.42 3.02 3.33
C PHE A 119 -2.67 3.84 2.06
N SER A 120 -3.65 4.76 2.17
CA SER A 120 -4.11 5.55 1.03
C SER A 120 -4.37 4.71 -0.23
N PRO A 121 -5.12 3.60 -0.14
CA PRO A 121 -5.40 2.75 -1.29
C PRO A 121 -6.21 3.50 -2.34
N PRO A 122 -6.21 3.07 -3.62
CA PRO A 122 -7.06 3.66 -4.64
C PRO A 122 -8.53 3.42 -4.31
N LEU A 123 -9.41 4.27 -4.86
CA LEU A 123 -10.86 4.05 -4.77
C LEU A 123 -11.25 2.69 -5.37
N PRO A 124 -12.25 2.02 -4.79
CA PRO A 124 -12.74 0.74 -5.32
C PRO A 124 -13.50 0.88 -6.65
N ASN A 125 -13.47 2.03 -7.30
CA ASN A 125 -14.08 2.25 -8.61
C ASN A 125 -13.00 2.39 -9.69
N PRO A 126 -12.70 1.33 -10.45
CA PRO A 126 -11.69 1.37 -11.49
C PRO A 126 -12.02 2.39 -12.60
N ASN A 127 -13.29 2.73 -12.80
CA ASN A 127 -13.67 3.75 -13.78
C ASN A 127 -13.20 5.15 -13.38
N GLU A 128 -13.10 5.45 -12.09
CA GLU A 128 -12.55 6.72 -11.60
C GLU A 128 -11.03 6.79 -11.78
N VAL A 129 -10.34 5.67 -11.67
CA VAL A 129 -8.89 5.59 -11.91
C VAL A 129 -8.55 5.73 -13.40
N ILE A 130 -9.38 5.19 -14.28
CA ILE A 130 -9.17 5.24 -15.75
C ILE A 130 -9.54 6.61 -16.33
N GLN A 131 -10.44 7.35 -15.72
CA GLN A 131 -10.82 8.70 -16.17
C GLN A 131 -9.77 9.77 -15.84
N LEU A 132 -8.70 9.42 -15.14
CA LEU A 132 -7.70 10.35 -14.65
C LEU A 132 -6.86 11.11 -15.69
N PRO A 133 -6.60 10.64 -16.92
CA PRO A 133 -5.61 11.31 -17.74
C PRO A 133 -6.09 12.59 -18.44
N ASN A 134 -7.35 12.61 -18.86
CA ASN A 134 -7.84 13.71 -19.69
C ASN A 134 -8.53 14.85 -18.93
N SER A 135 -8.89 14.63 -17.67
CA SER A 135 -9.66 15.59 -16.88
C SER A 135 -8.87 16.25 -15.76
N ARG A 136 -7.64 15.85 -15.51
CA ARG A 136 -6.82 16.55 -14.51
C ARG A 136 -6.49 17.92 -15.04
N LYS A 137 -7.38 18.82 -14.69
CA LYS A 137 -7.09 20.25 -14.62
C LYS A 137 -5.67 20.41 -14.09
N ARG A 138 -4.82 20.95 -14.93
CA ARG A 138 -3.59 21.70 -14.69
C ARG A 138 -3.22 21.74 -13.20
N ARG A 139 -2.28 20.92 -12.77
CA ARG A 139 -1.64 21.15 -11.47
C ARG A 139 -0.84 22.44 -11.62
N ARG A 140 -1.25 23.46 -10.92
CA ARG A 140 -0.43 24.65 -10.74
C ARG A 140 0.72 24.28 -9.80
N HIS A 141 1.89 24.18 -10.36
CA HIS A 141 3.12 24.24 -9.59
C HIS A 141 3.78 25.56 -10.00
N ASN A 142 3.85 26.50 -9.08
CA ASN A 142 4.44 27.85 -9.30
C ASN A 142 3.93 28.56 -10.57
N ASP A 143 2.60 28.68 -10.74
CA ASP A 143 1.94 29.41 -11.82
C ASP A 143 2.25 28.96 -13.27
N THR A 144 3.03 27.91 -13.47
CA THR A 144 3.26 27.32 -14.80
C THR A 144 2.34 26.13 -15.02
N GLU A 145 1.54 26.21 -16.09
CA GLU A 145 0.71 25.08 -16.54
C GLU A 145 1.59 24.01 -17.16
N MET A 146 1.79 22.89 -16.43
CA MET A 146 2.49 21.75 -16.99
C MET A 146 1.51 20.88 -17.79
N GLN A 147 1.63 20.90 -19.10
CA GLN A 147 0.87 20.00 -19.98
C GLN A 147 1.57 18.64 -20.03
N CYS A 148 0.77 17.56 -19.98
CA CYS A 148 1.29 16.23 -20.21
C CYS A 148 1.80 16.13 -21.66
N PRO A 149 3.07 15.75 -21.89
CA PRO A 149 3.58 15.56 -23.24
C PRO A 149 2.84 14.39 -23.93
N THR A 150 2.73 14.47 -25.25
CA THR A 150 2.27 13.35 -26.05
C THR A 150 3.43 12.35 -26.16
N PHE A 151 3.25 11.15 -25.60
CA PHE A 151 4.23 10.08 -25.75
C PHE A 151 4.06 9.38 -27.10
N PRO A 152 5.16 8.87 -27.72
CA PRO A 152 5.15 8.32 -29.08
C PRO A 152 4.09 7.26 -29.35
N ASP A 153 3.67 6.50 -28.36
CA ASP A 153 2.71 5.40 -28.51
C ASP A 153 1.31 5.76 -27.99
N GLY A 154 0.96 7.03 -27.94
CA GLY A 154 -0.31 7.50 -27.34
C GLY A 154 -0.41 7.20 -25.84
N LYS A 155 0.69 6.90 -25.18
CA LYS A 155 0.75 6.59 -23.77
C LYS A 155 0.43 7.83 -22.94
N ILE A 156 -0.34 7.58 -21.89
CA ILE A 156 -0.66 8.59 -20.88
C ILE A 156 0.52 8.67 -19.92
N GLY A 157 0.87 9.87 -19.48
CA GLY A 157 1.95 10.08 -18.53
C GLY A 157 1.45 10.27 -17.10
N ASN A 158 2.25 9.85 -16.13
CA ASN A 158 2.12 10.25 -14.74
C ASN A 158 3.27 11.20 -14.39
N PHE A 159 2.93 12.34 -13.78
CA PHE A 159 3.95 13.31 -13.39
C PHE A 159 4.65 12.86 -12.11
N SER A 160 5.94 12.61 -12.20
CA SER A 160 6.79 12.33 -11.04
C SER A 160 7.21 13.66 -10.40
N VAL A 161 6.66 13.95 -9.22
CA VAL A 161 7.03 15.16 -8.45
C VAL A 161 8.51 15.14 -8.06
N LEU A 162 9.06 13.95 -7.81
CA LEU A 162 10.46 13.78 -7.44
C LEU A 162 11.41 14.12 -8.59
N ARG A 163 11.11 13.61 -9.79
CA ARG A 163 11.94 13.79 -10.96
C ARG A 163 11.62 15.08 -11.74
N GLN A 164 10.50 15.74 -11.39
CA GLN A 164 9.96 16.88 -12.13
C GLN A 164 9.74 16.57 -13.63
N GLU A 165 9.38 15.32 -13.93
CA GLU A 165 9.17 14.84 -15.29
C GLU A 165 7.90 13.99 -15.42
N TRP A 166 7.40 13.87 -16.65
CA TRP A 166 6.32 12.96 -16.97
C TRP A 166 6.85 11.56 -17.28
N LEU A 167 6.37 10.55 -16.56
CA LEU A 167 6.72 9.15 -16.78
C LEU A 167 5.65 8.46 -17.61
N PRO A 168 6.00 7.73 -18.69
CA PRO A 168 5.03 6.98 -19.47
C PRO A 168 4.40 5.86 -18.63
N ILE A 169 3.08 5.70 -18.80
CA ILE A 169 2.31 4.61 -18.21
C ILE A 169 2.13 3.53 -19.28
N PRO A 170 2.63 2.31 -19.11
CA PRO A 170 2.50 1.25 -20.10
C PRO A 170 1.03 0.80 -20.24
N GLN A 171 0.65 0.32 -21.42
CA GLN A 171 -0.71 -0.19 -21.65
C GLN A 171 -1.08 -1.35 -20.73
N LYS A 172 -0.11 -2.20 -20.39
CA LYS A 172 -0.25 -3.29 -19.42
C LYS A 172 -0.79 -2.80 -18.06
N TYR A 173 -0.39 -1.60 -17.62
CA TYR A 173 -0.89 -1.00 -16.38
C TYR A 173 -2.41 -0.84 -16.37
N PHE A 174 -2.98 -0.37 -17.48
CA PHE A 174 -4.44 -0.20 -17.59
C PHE A 174 -5.16 -1.55 -17.70
N HIS A 175 -4.56 -2.50 -18.40
CA HIS A 175 -5.07 -3.86 -18.48
C HIS A 175 -5.13 -4.52 -17.10
N ASP A 176 -4.05 -4.47 -16.34
CA ASP A 176 -3.99 -5.01 -14.98
C ASP A 176 -5.06 -4.39 -14.07
N ILE A 177 -5.28 -3.07 -14.17
CA ILE A 177 -6.34 -2.39 -13.41
C ILE A 177 -7.73 -2.85 -13.87
N GLN A 178 -7.92 -3.09 -15.16
CA GLN A 178 -9.20 -3.56 -15.68
C GLN A 178 -9.53 -4.99 -15.25
N GLU A 179 -8.53 -5.85 -15.15
CA GLU A 179 -8.70 -7.23 -14.65
C GLU A 179 -9.01 -7.25 -13.14
N THR A 180 -8.57 -6.25 -12.39
CA THR A 180 -8.91 -6.09 -10.97
C THR A 180 -10.28 -5.43 -10.74
N ARG A 181 -11.14 -5.38 -11.75
CA ARG A 181 -12.44 -4.66 -11.73
C ARG A 181 -13.36 -5.02 -10.59
N ASP A 182 -13.21 -6.19 -10.00
CA ASP A 182 -14.02 -6.57 -8.85
C ASP A 182 -13.26 -6.36 -7.53
N LEU A 183 -12.89 -5.10 -7.26
CA LEU A 183 -12.34 -4.72 -5.95
C LEU A 183 -13.28 -5.10 -4.80
N LYS A 184 -14.58 -5.18 -5.05
CA LYS A 184 -15.54 -5.65 -4.06
C LYS A 184 -15.37 -7.13 -3.77
N GLU A 185 -15.19 -7.96 -4.81
CA GLU A 185 -14.88 -9.38 -4.63
C GLU A 185 -13.52 -9.58 -3.96
N GLN A 186 -12.51 -8.81 -4.37
CA GLN A 186 -11.21 -8.83 -3.73
C GLN A 186 -11.27 -8.41 -2.25
N LEU A 187 -12.04 -7.38 -1.91
CA LEU A 187 -12.28 -6.99 -0.52
C LEU A 187 -12.94 -8.12 0.27
N HIS A 188 -13.92 -8.82 -0.31
CA HIS A 188 -14.52 -9.99 0.33
C HIS A 188 -13.50 -11.09 0.59
N LYS A 189 -12.65 -11.41 -0.39
CA LYS A 189 -11.58 -12.41 -0.22
C LYS A 189 -10.59 -12.00 0.88
N LEU A 190 -10.19 -10.74 0.94
CA LEU A 190 -9.30 -10.23 2.00
C LEU A 190 -9.95 -10.28 3.38
N VAL A 191 -11.25 -10.03 3.46
CA VAL A 191 -12.03 -10.16 4.70
C VAL A 191 -12.11 -11.63 5.13
N GLU A 192 -12.29 -12.55 4.20
CA GLU A 192 -12.32 -13.99 4.48
C GLU A 192 -11.01 -14.49 5.06
N ILE A 193 -9.89 -14.03 4.51
CA ILE A 193 -8.55 -14.37 4.97
C ILE A 193 -8.27 -13.77 6.36
N GLY A 194 -8.87 -12.62 6.70
CA GLY A 194 -8.67 -11.96 7.99
C GLY A 194 -7.26 -11.41 8.22
N ARG A 195 -6.47 -11.24 7.16
CA ARG A 195 -5.02 -10.90 7.21
C ARG A 195 -4.70 -9.53 6.65
N ALA A 196 -5.69 -8.66 6.50
CA ALA A 196 -5.49 -7.32 5.93
C ALA A 196 -6.06 -6.20 6.80
N ALA A 197 -5.46 -5.01 6.72
CA ALA A 197 -5.95 -3.78 7.30
C ALA A 197 -5.78 -2.61 6.32
N VAL A 198 -6.60 -1.58 6.49
CA VAL A 198 -6.48 -0.31 5.77
C VAL A 198 -6.25 0.85 6.75
N ILE A 199 -5.29 1.70 6.42
CA ILE A 199 -5.03 2.96 7.12
C ILE A 199 -5.27 4.09 6.13
N ALA A 200 -6.36 4.81 6.32
CA ALA A 200 -6.79 5.87 5.42
C ALA A 200 -6.44 7.24 5.98
N ALA A 201 -5.88 8.10 5.16
CA ALA A 201 -5.59 9.48 5.51
C ALA A 201 -6.86 10.34 5.37
N GLU A 202 -7.28 11.04 6.43
CA GLU A 202 -8.54 11.82 6.42
C GLU A 202 -8.60 12.85 5.30
N ARG A 203 -7.47 13.47 4.96
CA ARG A 203 -7.36 14.52 3.94
C ARG A 203 -6.65 14.05 2.68
N ASP A 204 -6.86 12.80 2.33
CA ASP A 204 -6.35 12.27 1.08
C ASP A 204 -7.13 12.86 -0.10
N TRP A 205 -6.47 13.67 -0.89
CA TRP A 205 -7.07 14.29 -2.07
C TRP A 205 -7.14 13.36 -3.30
N ASN A 206 -6.42 12.23 -3.25
CA ASN A 206 -6.43 11.25 -4.34
C ASN A 206 -7.54 10.20 -4.17
N THR A 207 -8.02 10.03 -2.93
CA THR A 207 -8.94 8.94 -2.61
C THR A 207 -10.05 9.44 -1.68
N SER A 208 -11.26 8.92 -1.85
CA SER A 208 -12.35 9.22 -0.93
C SER A 208 -12.25 8.35 0.32
N THR A 209 -11.54 8.86 1.32
CA THR A 209 -11.34 8.19 2.61
C THR A 209 -12.63 7.66 3.25
N PRO A 210 -13.74 8.41 3.31
CA PRO A 210 -14.99 7.90 3.85
C PRO A 210 -15.52 6.67 3.11
N LEU A 211 -15.43 6.65 1.77
CA LEU A 211 -15.88 5.50 0.96
C LEU A 211 -15.01 4.28 1.20
N ILE A 212 -13.69 4.45 1.24
CA ILE A 212 -12.76 3.35 1.49
C ILE A 212 -13.03 2.74 2.85
N VAL A 213 -13.01 3.55 3.90
CA VAL A 213 -13.18 3.08 5.27
C VAL A 213 -14.55 2.46 5.48
N SER A 214 -15.63 3.04 4.93
CA SER A 214 -16.96 2.46 5.04
C SER A 214 -17.08 1.13 4.31
N SER A 215 -16.45 0.98 3.14
CA SER A 215 -16.44 -0.29 2.40
C SER A 215 -15.69 -1.38 3.17
N TRP A 216 -14.53 -1.05 3.72
CA TRP A 216 -13.74 -1.97 4.55
C TRP A 216 -14.48 -2.36 5.82
N ARG A 217 -14.99 -1.39 6.59
CA ARG A 217 -15.75 -1.65 7.82
C ARG A 217 -16.98 -2.50 7.55
N ARG A 218 -17.74 -2.21 6.49
CA ARG A 218 -18.91 -2.99 6.12
C ARG A 218 -18.56 -4.44 5.79
N SER A 219 -17.48 -4.68 5.06
CA SER A 219 -17.02 -6.01 4.72
C SER A 219 -16.60 -6.80 5.97
N TRP A 220 -15.89 -6.17 6.91
CA TRP A 220 -15.50 -6.78 8.17
C TRP A 220 -16.68 -6.98 9.12
N GLN A 221 -17.60 -6.02 9.22
CA GLN A 221 -18.80 -6.12 10.06
C GLN A 221 -19.69 -7.29 9.69
N LEU A 222 -19.76 -7.64 8.42
CA LEU A 222 -20.54 -8.80 7.97
C LEU A 222 -19.99 -10.13 8.51
N ARG A 223 -18.72 -10.19 8.92
CA ARG A 223 -18.06 -11.43 9.33
C ARG A 223 -17.43 -11.39 10.73
N ARG A 224 -16.86 -10.25 11.16
CA ARG A 224 -16.10 -10.10 12.40
C ARG A 224 -16.29 -8.71 13.02
N LEU A 225 -17.46 -8.46 13.59
CA LEU A 225 -17.88 -7.15 14.09
C LEU A 225 -16.86 -6.43 14.98
N HIS A 226 -16.21 -7.14 15.89
CA HIS A 226 -15.29 -6.56 16.88
C HIS A 226 -13.91 -6.17 16.33
N GLU A 227 -13.53 -6.66 15.16
CA GLU A 227 -12.24 -6.35 14.54
C GLU A 227 -12.30 -5.22 13.50
N ALA A 228 -13.51 -4.85 13.04
CA ALA A 228 -13.69 -3.89 11.96
C ALA A 228 -13.01 -2.55 12.20
N GLU A 229 -13.12 -2.01 13.42
CA GLU A 229 -12.52 -0.72 13.78
C GLU A 229 -11.00 -0.78 13.92
N GLN A 230 -10.48 -1.92 14.32
CA GLN A 230 -9.03 -2.15 14.43
C GLN A 230 -8.37 -2.38 13.08
N ARG A 231 -9.14 -2.74 12.05
CA ARG A 231 -8.64 -3.07 10.71
C ARG A 231 -8.92 -1.98 9.66
N ALA A 232 -9.75 -0.99 9.99
CA ALA A 232 -10.04 0.15 9.13
C ALA A 232 -9.86 1.45 9.94
N ILE A 233 -8.65 1.99 9.92
CA ILE A 233 -8.20 3.09 10.75
C ILE A 233 -8.17 4.37 9.92
N ILE A 234 -8.68 5.47 10.46
CA ILE A 234 -8.52 6.81 9.88
C ILE A 234 -7.43 7.54 10.66
N VAL A 235 -6.43 8.08 9.94
CA VAL A 235 -5.44 9.00 10.51
C VAL A 235 -5.96 10.43 10.33
N PRO A 236 -6.37 11.10 11.42
CA PRO A 236 -6.93 12.43 11.33
C PRO A 236 -5.91 13.45 10.81
N ARG A 237 -6.37 14.35 9.96
CA ARG A 237 -5.57 15.46 9.37
C ARG A 237 -4.34 15.02 8.60
N ALA A 238 -4.26 13.77 8.18
CA ALA A 238 -3.20 13.26 7.32
C ALA A 238 -3.56 13.36 5.84
N GLY A 239 -2.58 13.67 5.01
CA GLY A 239 -2.66 13.60 3.55
C GLY A 239 -2.18 12.25 3.01
N HIS A 240 -2.13 12.11 1.69
CA HIS A 240 -1.88 10.86 0.95
C HIS A 240 -0.67 10.03 1.41
N SER A 241 0.39 10.66 1.87
CA SER A 241 1.58 9.98 2.41
C SER A 241 1.63 10.00 3.95
N LEU A 242 0.47 10.05 4.61
CA LEU A 242 0.29 10.09 6.06
C LEU A 242 0.93 11.31 6.76
N HIS A 243 1.36 12.33 6.01
CA HIS A 243 1.87 13.56 6.60
C HIS A 243 0.75 14.48 7.07
N PRO A 244 0.93 15.26 8.14
CA PRO A 244 0.00 16.30 8.55
C PRO A 244 -0.30 17.28 7.40
N SER A 245 -1.57 17.51 7.09
CA SER A 245 -2.01 18.25 5.89
C SER A 245 -3.12 19.27 6.19
N GLY A 246 -3.21 20.29 5.33
CA GLY A 246 -4.22 21.36 5.42
C GLY A 246 -3.87 22.49 6.38
N GLU A 247 -4.77 23.48 6.53
CA GLU A 247 -4.55 24.71 7.27
C GLU A 247 -4.17 24.48 8.75
N ASN A 248 -4.81 23.50 9.39
CA ASN A 248 -4.58 23.17 10.81
C ASN A 248 -3.67 21.93 10.96
N LYS A 249 -2.66 21.75 10.11
CA LYS A 249 -1.74 20.61 10.15
C LYS A 249 -0.99 20.47 11.48
N HIS A 250 -0.70 21.59 12.15
CA HIS A 250 -0.03 21.63 13.46
C HIS A 250 -0.86 21.03 14.60
N LEU A 251 -2.17 20.88 14.39
CA LEU A 251 -3.08 20.23 15.33
C LEU A 251 -3.32 18.75 14.98
N ALA A 252 -2.57 18.17 14.05
CA ALA A 252 -2.67 16.74 13.76
C ALA A 252 -2.28 15.93 15.00
N PRO A 253 -3.09 14.93 15.40
CA PRO A 253 -2.82 14.15 16.61
C PRO A 253 -1.60 13.24 16.46
N LEU A 254 -1.23 12.91 15.23
CA LEU A 254 -0.06 12.09 14.91
C LEU A 254 0.88 12.84 13.96
N SER A 255 2.17 12.78 14.24
CA SER A 255 3.20 13.11 13.26
C SER A 255 3.21 12.06 12.14
N GLN A 256 3.85 12.35 11.00
CA GLN A 256 4.02 11.38 9.93
C GLN A 256 4.77 10.12 10.42
N GLN A 257 5.78 10.28 11.26
CA GLN A 257 6.52 9.17 11.84
C GLN A 257 5.60 8.27 12.69
N GLN A 258 4.78 8.85 13.56
CA GLN A 258 3.83 8.09 14.38
C GLN A 258 2.76 7.39 13.54
N ALA A 259 2.29 8.03 12.46
CA ALA A 259 1.35 7.39 11.54
C ALA A 259 1.99 6.22 10.76
N CYS A 260 3.27 6.35 10.39
CA CYS A 260 4.03 5.26 9.76
C CYS A 260 4.33 4.12 10.77
N GLN A 261 4.60 4.45 12.04
CA GLN A 261 4.70 3.48 13.11
C GLN A 261 3.41 2.66 13.26
N LEU A 262 2.25 3.33 13.25
CA LEU A 262 0.93 2.67 13.31
C LEU A 262 0.73 1.66 12.15
N VAL A 263 1.24 1.97 10.95
CA VAL A 263 1.20 1.04 9.80
C VAL A 263 1.95 -0.25 10.13
N VAL A 264 3.18 -0.12 10.62
CA VAL A 264 4.04 -1.27 10.95
C VAL A 264 3.44 -2.08 12.11
N ASP A 265 3.06 -1.43 13.20
CA ASP A 265 2.50 -2.08 14.39
C ASP A 265 1.22 -2.85 14.05
N THR A 266 0.36 -2.27 13.20
CA THR A 266 -0.84 -2.95 12.73
C THR A 266 -0.50 -4.21 11.96
N GLY A 267 0.50 -4.17 11.09
CA GLY A 267 0.94 -5.32 10.31
C GLY A 267 1.54 -6.43 11.19
N LEU A 268 2.43 -6.09 12.10
CA LEU A 268 3.05 -7.03 13.04
C LEU A 268 1.99 -7.67 13.95
N LYS A 269 1.03 -6.90 14.44
CA LYS A 269 -0.10 -7.42 15.20
C LYS A 269 -0.92 -8.44 14.42
N ILE A 270 -1.14 -8.21 13.12
CA ILE A 270 -1.84 -9.18 12.27
C ILE A 270 -1.02 -10.46 12.10
N LEU A 271 0.28 -10.35 11.88
CA LEU A 271 1.17 -11.51 11.73
C LEU A 271 1.20 -12.38 12.97
N SER A 272 1.15 -11.80 14.16
CA SER A 272 1.17 -12.53 15.43
C SER A 272 -0.13 -13.26 15.77
N THR A 273 -1.25 -12.92 15.10
CA THR A 273 -2.49 -13.68 15.29
C THR A 273 -2.39 -15.03 14.60
N SER A 274 -2.94 -16.08 15.23
CA SER A 274 -2.91 -17.45 14.69
C SER A 274 -3.35 -17.50 13.24
N PHE A 275 -2.56 -18.12 12.38
CA PHE A 275 -2.90 -18.31 10.98
C PHE A 275 -4.03 -19.35 10.89
N PRO A 276 -5.19 -19.02 10.26
CA PRO A 276 -6.24 -19.99 10.11
C PRO A 276 -5.75 -21.12 9.17
N GLY A 277 -5.42 -22.28 9.72
CA GLY A 277 -4.89 -23.44 8.98
C GLY A 277 -3.76 -24.19 9.70
N ARG A 278 -3.15 -23.61 10.74
CA ARG A 278 -2.33 -24.34 11.70
C ARG A 278 -3.16 -24.58 12.96
N GLU A 279 -4.01 -25.58 12.92
CA GLU A 279 -4.39 -26.25 14.17
C GLU A 279 -3.09 -26.81 14.75
N SER A 280 -2.83 -26.48 16.00
CA SER A 280 -1.67 -26.97 16.76
C SER A 280 -1.59 -28.50 16.68
N GLU A 281 -0.65 -29.00 15.85
CA GLU A 281 -0.17 -30.36 16.02
C GLU A 281 0.60 -30.50 17.34
#